data_596a8b09604e9ac58921ebd260cd2314
#
_entry.id   596a8b09604e9ac58921ebd260cd2314
#
_cell.length_a   1.000
_cell.length_b   1.000
_cell.length_c   1.000
_cell.angle_alpha   90.00
_cell.angle_beta   90.00
_cell.angle_gamma   90.00
#
_symmetry.space_group_name_H-M   'P 1'
#
loop_
_entity.id
_entity.type
_entity.pdbx_description
1 polymer ?
#
loop_
_entity_poly.entity_id
_entity_poly.type
_entity_poly.pdbx_seq_one_letter_code
_entity_poly.pdbx_strand_id
1 'polypeptide(L)'
;MADDSLSKSASPSWYTPKRLLIIFCVINLLNYVDRGTIASNGVNGSLETCTDSGICTSGSGIQGDFKLSNFQDGILSSAFLVGLLVASPIFASLAKSHNPFRLIGVGLSVWTFAVAGCGSSFDFWSIAICRMLVGVGEASFISLAAPFIDDNAPVAQKTAWLAMFYMCIPAGTALGYVYGGIVGSHLNWRIAFWGEAILMLPFCILGFAVEPLPLRGFTPMESGEALRSVETVAPDTEDDGTLAGNQASITESKSTSKLWNQFTRIGNDMQTLLHDQVYVINALGSILYNFVIGAYSFWGPKAGYNIYHMSNADLLFGGMTIFCGIVGTLAGGLILDRMTSTISNGFKLLSVATFLGAVFCLGAFCFKRLPGFLVFFTIGELLIFATQAPVNYIFLHCVKPSLRPLSMAIATVSLHVFGDVPSSPLVGVLQDHIHDWRKTALILTSVFFLAALIWFIGIFLKSVDLFDKDADEQPATSGPLLDDSIES
;
A
#
# COMPACT_ATOMS: atom_id res chain seq x y z
N MET A 1 -56.33 16.68 -7.49
CA MET A 1 -56.26 15.37 -8.18
C MET A 1 -54.96 15.36 -8.97
N ALA A 2 -54.20 14.33 -8.78
CA ALA A 2 -52.96 13.97 -9.49
C ALA A 2 -51.74 14.83 -9.14
N ASP A 3 -50.96 14.33 -8.21
CA ASP A 3 -49.56 14.08 -8.47
C ASP A 3 -49.00 13.10 -7.41
N ASP A 4 -49.25 11.84 -7.67
CA ASP A 4 -48.84 10.73 -6.81
C ASP A 4 -48.21 9.66 -7.69
N SER A 5 -47.08 10.01 -8.31
CA SER A 5 -46.31 9.03 -9.09
C SER A 5 -44.87 9.41 -9.23
N LEU A 6 -44.07 9.26 -8.18
CA LEU A 6 -42.62 9.04 -8.29
C LEU A 6 -41.98 8.62 -6.95
N SER A 7 -42.66 7.78 -6.20
CA SER A 7 -41.92 6.91 -5.28
C SER A 7 -41.51 5.66 -6.05
N LYS A 8 -40.42 5.72 -6.84
CA LYS A 8 -39.69 4.51 -7.21
C LYS A 8 -39.25 3.86 -5.92
N SER A 9 -39.99 2.82 -5.50
CA SER A 9 -39.55 1.88 -4.49
C SER A 9 -38.16 1.38 -4.90
N ALA A 10 -37.13 1.96 -4.32
CA ALA A 10 -35.80 1.39 -4.41
C ALA A 10 -35.90 0.01 -3.79
N SER A 11 -35.98 -1.03 -4.63
CA SER A 11 -35.76 -2.40 -4.18
C SER A 11 -34.50 -2.39 -3.32
N PRO A 12 -34.50 -3.03 -2.13
CA PRO A 12 -33.34 -3.02 -1.25
C PRO A 12 -32.18 -3.59 -2.04
N SER A 13 -31.27 -2.73 -2.47
CA SER A 13 -30.08 -3.13 -3.19
C SER A 13 -29.37 -4.16 -2.31
N TRP A 14 -29.11 -5.35 -2.87
CA TRP A 14 -28.33 -6.37 -2.18
C TRP A 14 -26.98 -5.84 -1.72
N TYR A 15 -26.48 -4.79 -2.38
CA TYR A 15 -25.24 -4.08 -2.07
C TYR A 15 -25.44 -2.98 -1.05
N THR A 16 -25.28 -3.31 0.23
CA THR A 16 -25.16 -2.32 1.29
C THR A 16 -23.69 -1.91 1.47
N PRO A 17 -23.37 -0.71 1.97
CA PRO A 17 -21.98 -0.30 2.24
C PRO A 17 -21.21 -1.30 3.12
N LYS A 18 -21.87 -1.94 4.10
CA LYS A 18 -21.25 -2.99 4.94
C LYS A 18 -20.90 -4.25 4.15
N ARG A 19 -21.76 -4.69 3.22
CA ARG A 19 -21.47 -5.86 2.39
C ARG A 19 -20.35 -5.58 1.41
N LEU A 20 -20.31 -4.37 0.85
CA LEU A 20 -19.20 -3.94 0.00
C LEU A 20 -17.88 -3.87 0.76
N LEU A 21 -17.89 -3.40 2.01
CA LEU A 21 -16.70 -3.46 2.86
C LEU A 21 -16.19 -4.90 3.01
N ILE A 22 -17.08 -5.86 3.29
CA ILE A 22 -16.69 -7.27 3.44
C ILE A 22 -16.11 -7.81 2.12
N ILE A 23 -16.75 -7.51 0.98
CA ILE A 23 -16.26 -7.91 -0.34
C ILE A 23 -14.87 -7.30 -0.59
N PHE A 24 -14.67 -6.03 -0.30
CA PHE A 24 -13.37 -5.36 -0.45
C PHE A 24 -12.30 -5.93 0.50
N CYS A 25 -12.68 -6.28 1.72
CA CYS A 25 -11.76 -6.98 2.64
C CYS A 25 -11.34 -8.34 2.08
N VAL A 26 -12.26 -9.11 1.50
CA VAL A 26 -11.92 -10.42 0.90
C VAL A 26 -11.04 -10.26 -0.34
N ILE A 27 -11.34 -9.31 -1.23
CA ILE A 27 -10.49 -9.01 -2.39
C ILE A 27 -9.09 -8.59 -1.92
N ASN A 28 -9.01 -7.69 -0.93
CA ASN A 28 -7.73 -7.24 -0.37
C ASN A 28 -6.96 -8.40 0.24
N LEU A 29 -7.64 -9.26 0.97
CA LEU A 29 -7.04 -10.46 1.55
C LEU A 29 -6.43 -11.35 0.45
N LEU A 30 -7.16 -11.62 -0.64
CA LEU A 30 -6.68 -12.43 -1.77
C LEU A 30 -5.47 -11.79 -2.48
N ASN A 31 -5.47 -10.46 -2.68
CA ASN A 31 -4.33 -9.75 -3.24
C ASN A 31 -3.06 -9.95 -2.40
N TYR A 32 -3.19 -9.91 -1.08
CA TYR A 32 -2.05 -10.13 -0.19
C TYR A 32 -1.72 -11.62 0.02
N VAL A 33 -2.68 -12.53 -0.18
CA VAL A 33 -2.40 -13.97 -0.27
C VAL A 33 -1.44 -14.24 -1.44
N ASP A 34 -1.67 -13.68 -2.63
CA ASP A 34 -0.77 -13.83 -3.78
C ASP A 34 0.66 -13.35 -3.47
N ARG A 35 0.80 -12.22 -2.77
CA ARG A 35 2.12 -11.71 -2.35
C ARG A 35 2.83 -12.65 -1.37
N GLY A 36 2.11 -13.25 -0.45
CA GLY A 36 2.65 -14.26 0.47
C GLY A 36 2.96 -15.58 -0.23
N THR A 37 2.11 -15.99 -1.15
CA THR A 37 2.25 -17.26 -1.88
C THR A 37 3.55 -17.32 -2.68
N ILE A 38 3.85 -16.28 -3.47
CA ILE A 38 5.10 -16.27 -4.25
C ILE A 38 6.36 -16.22 -3.37
N ALA A 39 6.27 -15.64 -2.17
CA ALA A 39 7.37 -15.56 -1.23
C ALA A 39 7.49 -16.81 -0.33
N SER A 40 6.48 -17.70 -0.35
CA SER A 40 6.52 -18.95 0.41
C SER A 40 7.63 -19.89 -0.11
N ASN A 41 8.24 -20.61 0.81
CA ASN A 41 9.31 -21.57 0.44
C ASN A 41 8.81 -22.67 -0.48
N GLY A 42 7.54 -23.09 -0.37
CA GLY A 42 6.95 -24.13 -1.23
C GLY A 42 6.78 -23.70 -2.68
N VAL A 43 6.43 -22.42 -2.94
CA VAL A 43 6.23 -21.87 -4.29
C VAL A 43 7.54 -21.31 -4.85
N ASN A 44 8.25 -20.48 -4.08
CA ASN A 44 9.53 -19.91 -4.48
C ASN A 44 10.59 -21.00 -4.73
N GLY A 45 10.74 -21.92 -3.76
CA GLY A 45 11.62 -23.08 -3.88
C GLY A 45 13.10 -22.77 -3.72
N SER A 46 13.94 -23.63 -4.28
CA SER A 46 15.41 -23.55 -4.20
C SER A 46 16.08 -24.11 -5.47
N LEU A 47 17.28 -23.62 -5.74
CA LEU A 47 18.14 -24.21 -6.78
C LEU A 47 18.60 -25.62 -6.40
N GLU A 48 18.97 -26.38 -7.41
CA GLU A 48 19.71 -27.61 -7.24
C GLU A 48 21.02 -27.34 -6.50
N THR A 49 21.27 -28.11 -5.46
CA THR A 49 22.53 -28.04 -4.71
C THR A 49 23.20 -29.40 -4.71
N CYS A 50 24.47 -29.44 -5.16
CA CYS A 50 25.29 -30.64 -5.12
C CYS A 50 26.30 -30.51 -3.96
N THR A 51 26.42 -31.55 -3.14
CA THR A 51 27.46 -31.65 -2.11
C THR A 51 28.76 -32.14 -2.73
N ASP A 52 29.90 -31.84 -2.09
CA ASP A 52 31.24 -32.30 -2.51
C ASP A 52 31.34 -33.84 -2.63
N SER A 53 30.41 -34.55 -2.01
CA SER A 53 30.26 -36.01 -2.11
C SER A 53 29.51 -36.49 -3.36
N GLY A 54 29.09 -35.58 -4.26
CA GLY A 54 28.39 -35.90 -5.51
C GLY A 54 26.88 -36.19 -5.33
N ILE A 55 26.29 -35.95 -4.14
CA ILE A 55 24.87 -36.08 -3.92
C ILE A 55 24.24 -34.74 -4.28
N CYS A 56 23.38 -34.71 -5.32
CA CYS A 56 22.63 -33.54 -5.74
C CYS A 56 21.19 -33.63 -5.25
N THR A 57 20.71 -32.56 -4.63
CA THR A 57 19.27 -32.36 -4.36
C THR A 57 18.66 -31.65 -5.57
N SER A 58 17.55 -32.18 -6.10
CA SER A 58 16.84 -31.52 -7.19
C SER A 58 16.30 -30.16 -6.72
N GLY A 59 16.36 -29.17 -7.61
CA GLY A 59 15.72 -27.87 -7.38
C GLY A 59 14.20 -28.01 -7.18
N SER A 60 13.59 -27.05 -6.50
CA SER A 60 12.15 -27.04 -6.22
C SER A 60 11.54 -25.68 -6.53
N GLY A 61 10.21 -25.64 -6.70
CA GLY A 61 9.45 -24.41 -6.91
C GLY A 61 9.83 -23.68 -8.21
N ILE A 62 9.51 -22.39 -8.27
CA ILE A 62 9.80 -21.52 -9.42
C ILE A 62 11.30 -21.45 -9.68
N GLN A 63 12.08 -21.27 -8.62
CA GLN A 63 13.54 -21.13 -8.75
C GLN A 63 14.19 -22.40 -9.29
N GLY A 64 13.74 -23.57 -8.87
CA GLY A 64 14.25 -24.85 -9.37
C GLY A 64 13.84 -25.14 -10.80
N ASP A 65 12.56 -24.93 -11.15
CA ASP A 65 12.02 -25.20 -12.47
C ASP A 65 12.65 -24.33 -13.57
N PHE A 66 12.86 -23.04 -13.29
CA PHE A 66 13.45 -22.10 -14.26
C PHE A 66 14.94 -21.84 -14.05
N LYS A 67 15.56 -22.49 -13.07
CA LYS A 67 16.97 -22.32 -12.70
C LYS A 67 17.37 -20.87 -12.47
N LEU A 68 16.51 -20.13 -11.74
CA LEU A 68 16.69 -18.70 -11.52
C LEU A 68 17.81 -18.45 -10.50
N SER A 69 18.69 -17.47 -10.79
CA SER A 69 19.54 -16.88 -9.76
C SER A 69 18.68 -16.17 -8.69
N ASN A 70 19.22 -15.93 -7.50
CA ASN A 70 18.48 -15.18 -6.49
C ASN A 70 18.15 -13.75 -6.94
N PHE A 71 19.00 -13.15 -7.78
CA PHE A 71 18.70 -11.86 -8.42
C PHE A 71 17.43 -11.92 -9.29
N GLN A 72 17.34 -12.91 -10.18
CA GLN A 72 16.18 -13.11 -11.05
C GLN A 72 14.90 -13.39 -10.23
N ASP A 73 15.03 -14.21 -9.21
CA ASP A 73 13.93 -14.51 -8.30
C ASP A 73 13.44 -13.24 -7.56
N GLY A 74 14.35 -12.40 -7.07
CA GLY A 74 14.02 -11.10 -6.50
C GLY A 74 13.32 -10.15 -7.48
N ILE A 75 13.65 -10.20 -8.77
CA ILE A 75 12.97 -9.41 -9.81
C ILE A 75 11.49 -9.76 -9.91
N LEU A 76 11.06 -10.99 -9.66
CA LEU A 76 9.66 -11.37 -9.73
C LEU A 76 8.79 -10.59 -8.73
N SER A 77 9.32 -10.35 -7.52
CA SER A 77 8.67 -9.48 -6.53
C SER A 77 8.63 -8.01 -6.97
N SER A 78 9.76 -7.52 -7.51
CA SER A 78 9.87 -6.13 -7.96
C SER A 78 9.04 -5.83 -9.21
N ALA A 79 8.93 -6.77 -10.15
CA ALA A 79 8.12 -6.61 -11.36
C ALA A 79 6.66 -6.32 -11.02
N PHE A 80 6.12 -7.01 -10.02
CA PHE A 80 4.79 -6.75 -9.49
C PHE A 80 4.64 -5.30 -8.98
N LEU A 81 5.57 -4.82 -8.16
CA LEU A 81 5.53 -3.46 -7.61
C LEU A 81 5.67 -2.39 -8.69
N VAL A 82 6.50 -2.62 -9.71
CA VAL A 82 6.62 -1.72 -10.87
C VAL A 82 5.28 -1.62 -11.61
N GLY A 83 4.62 -2.75 -11.87
CA GLY A 83 3.29 -2.76 -12.50
C GLY A 83 2.26 -1.96 -11.68
N LEU A 84 2.25 -2.17 -10.36
CA LEU A 84 1.37 -1.46 -9.42
C LEU A 84 1.60 0.06 -9.45
N LEU A 85 2.86 0.49 -9.36
CA LEU A 85 3.23 1.91 -9.33
C LEU A 85 2.88 2.64 -10.63
N VAL A 86 3.13 2.02 -11.78
CA VAL A 86 2.84 2.61 -13.09
C VAL A 86 1.35 2.71 -13.34
N ALA A 87 0.58 1.70 -12.95
CA ALA A 87 -0.85 1.63 -13.22
C ALA A 87 -1.71 2.44 -12.24
N SER A 88 -1.27 2.62 -10.98
CA SER A 88 -2.05 3.32 -9.94
C SER A 88 -2.47 4.74 -10.33
N PRO A 89 -1.60 5.63 -10.85
CA PRO A 89 -2.01 6.96 -11.29
C PRO A 89 -2.99 6.91 -12.48
N ILE A 90 -2.86 5.91 -13.36
CA ILE A 90 -3.73 5.74 -14.52
C ILE A 90 -5.15 5.41 -14.05
N PHE A 91 -5.31 4.43 -13.18
CA PHE A 91 -6.63 4.06 -12.64
C PHE A 91 -7.24 5.18 -11.80
N ALA A 92 -6.44 5.88 -10.98
CA ALA A 92 -6.92 7.04 -10.22
C ALA A 92 -7.41 8.18 -11.12
N SER A 93 -6.77 8.39 -12.28
CA SER A 93 -7.22 9.37 -13.28
C SER A 93 -8.49 8.92 -13.99
N LEU A 94 -8.57 7.65 -14.40
CA LEU A 94 -9.74 7.08 -15.09
C LEU A 94 -10.99 7.07 -14.20
N ALA A 95 -10.84 6.96 -12.91
CA ALA A 95 -11.95 6.99 -11.95
C ALA A 95 -12.75 8.29 -11.94
N LYS A 96 -12.15 9.39 -12.43
CA LYS A 96 -12.84 10.69 -12.57
C LYS A 96 -13.87 10.71 -13.71
N SER A 97 -13.70 9.87 -14.73
CA SER A 97 -14.52 9.86 -15.94
C SER A 97 -15.29 8.55 -16.16
N HIS A 98 -14.92 7.49 -15.45
CA HIS A 98 -15.52 6.18 -15.62
C HIS A 98 -16.05 5.65 -14.28
N ASN A 99 -17.01 4.72 -14.35
CA ASN A 99 -17.55 4.07 -13.17
C ASN A 99 -16.44 3.28 -12.43
N PRO A 100 -16.11 3.64 -11.17
CA PRO A 100 -15.06 2.99 -10.40
C PRO A 100 -15.26 1.49 -10.21
N PHE A 101 -16.52 1.02 -10.11
CA PHE A 101 -16.81 -0.42 -9.98
C PHE A 101 -16.40 -1.20 -11.22
N ARG A 102 -16.68 -0.67 -12.41
CA ARG A 102 -16.25 -1.27 -13.67
C ARG A 102 -14.73 -1.25 -13.82
N LEU A 103 -14.07 -0.18 -13.37
CA LEU A 103 -12.61 -0.10 -13.36
C LEU A 103 -11.99 -1.15 -12.43
N ILE A 104 -12.56 -1.37 -11.25
CA ILE A 104 -12.16 -2.46 -10.36
C ILE A 104 -12.37 -3.81 -11.06
N GLY A 105 -13.52 -4.03 -11.70
CA GLY A 105 -13.81 -5.27 -12.44
C GLY A 105 -12.81 -5.54 -13.56
N VAL A 106 -12.45 -4.52 -14.36
CA VAL A 106 -11.40 -4.63 -15.40
C VAL A 106 -10.05 -4.98 -14.79
N GLY A 107 -9.63 -4.26 -13.74
CA GLY A 107 -8.35 -4.53 -13.09
C GLY A 107 -8.29 -5.91 -12.46
N LEU A 108 -9.33 -6.34 -11.74
CA LEU A 108 -9.39 -7.70 -11.19
C LEU A 108 -9.40 -8.77 -12.28
N SER A 109 -9.98 -8.50 -13.46
CA SER A 109 -9.89 -9.42 -14.61
C SER A 109 -8.44 -9.52 -15.10
N VAL A 110 -7.74 -8.40 -15.28
CA VAL A 110 -6.31 -8.40 -15.62
C VAL A 110 -5.50 -9.18 -14.58
N TRP A 111 -5.76 -8.93 -13.29
CA TRP A 111 -5.13 -9.65 -12.19
C TRP A 111 -5.36 -11.16 -12.28
N THR A 112 -6.61 -11.60 -12.45
CA THR A 112 -6.98 -13.03 -12.52
C THR A 112 -6.30 -13.73 -13.70
N PHE A 113 -6.31 -13.11 -14.89
CA PHE A 113 -5.63 -13.67 -16.07
C PHE A 113 -4.12 -13.69 -15.89
N ALA A 114 -3.55 -12.67 -15.28
CA ALA A 114 -2.12 -12.59 -15.03
C ALA A 114 -1.65 -13.62 -14.00
N VAL A 115 -2.40 -13.84 -12.92
CA VAL A 115 -2.13 -14.89 -11.92
C VAL A 115 -2.25 -16.28 -12.54
N ALA A 116 -3.30 -16.54 -13.33
CA ALA A 116 -3.41 -17.79 -14.11
C ALA A 116 -2.24 -17.96 -15.08
N GLY A 117 -1.77 -16.86 -15.69
CA GLY A 117 -0.57 -16.81 -16.52
C GLY A 117 0.71 -17.14 -15.75
N CYS A 118 0.86 -16.71 -14.49
CA CYS A 118 1.97 -17.13 -13.63
C CYS A 118 2.00 -18.66 -13.48
N GLY A 119 0.85 -19.29 -13.20
CA GLY A 119 0.75 -20.73 -13.10
C GLY A 119 1.01 -21.47 -14.44
N SER A 120 0.84 -20.79 -15.56
CA SER A 120 1.03 -21.34 -16.91
C SER A 120 2.38 -20.95 -17.53
N SER A 121 3.23 -20.24 -16.81
CA SER A 121 4.53 -19.75 -17.31
C SER A 121 5.52 -20.90 -17.55
N PHE A 122 6.41 -20.69 -18.50
CA PHE A 122 7.37 -21.69 -18.96
C PHE A 122 8.83 -21.21 -18.89
N ASP A 123 9.05 -19.92 -18.63
CA ASP A 123 10.38 -19.32 -18.46
C ASP A 123 10.33 -18.08 -17.54
N PHE A 124 11.51 -17.53 -17.23
CA PHE A 124 11.67 -16.33 -16.41
C PHE A 124 10.88 -15.12 -16.96
N TRP A 125 10.96 -14.88 -18.27
CA TRP A 125 10.33 -13.69 -18.85
C TRP A 125 8.82 -13.77 -18.84
N SER A 126 8.27 -14.96 -19.11
CA SER A 126 6.81 -15.18 -19.07
C SER A 126 6.25 -14.92 -17.67
N ILE A 127 6.88 -15.47 -16.62
CA ILE A 127 6.41 -15.23 -15.24
C ILE A 127 6.67 -13.79 -14.81
N ALA A 128 7.77 -13.15 -15.18
CA ALA A 128 8.08 -11.77 -14.83
C ALA A 128 7.06 -10.78 -15.42
N ILE A 129 6.68 -10.98 -16.70
CA ILE A 129 5.63 -10.18 -17.35
C ILE A 129 4.27 -10.41 -16.67
N CYS A 130 3.92 -11.67 -16.38
CA CYS A 130 2.70 -11.98 -15.66
C CYS A 130 2.69 -11.30 -14.28
N ARG A 131 3.78 -11.35 -13.52
CA ARG A 131 3.89 -10.66 -12.21
C ARG A 131 3.70 -9.15 -12.35
N MET A 132 4.27 -8.51 -13.38
CA MET A 132 4.05 -7.09 -13.64
C MET A 132 2.56 -6.82 -13.92
N LEU A 133 1.89 -7.65 -14.72
CA LEU A 133 0.46 -7.52 -15.03
C LEU A 133 -0.42 -7.77 -13.79
N VAL A 134 -0.03 -8.66 -12.87
CA VAL A 134 -0.69 -8.80 -11.56
C VAL A 134 -0.69 -7.46 -10.82
N GLY A 135 0.45 -6.77 -10.78
CA GLY A 135 0.54 -5.44 -10.18
C GLY A 135 -0.34 -4.40 -10.88
N VAL A 136 -0.38 -4.41 -12.22
CA VAL A 136 -1.29 -3.53 -13.00
C VAL A 136 -2.75 -3.79 -12.63
N GLY A 137 -3.16 -5.05 -12.53
CA GLY A 137 -4.53 -5.41 -12.16
C GLY A 137 -4.91 -4.97 -10.75
N GLU A 138 -4.01 -5.19 -9.77
CA GLU A 138 -4.22 -4.80 -8.37
C GLU A 138 -4.30 -3.28 -8.18
N ALA A 139 -3.59 -2.50 -9.01
CA ALA A 139 -3.57 -1.04 -8.93
C ALA A 139 -4.96 -0.41 -8.99
N SER A 140 -5.87 -0.97 -9.79
CA SER A 140 -7.25 -0.49 -9.88
C SER A 140 -7.98 -0.58 -8.54
N PHE A 141 -7.82 -1.71 -7.86
CA PHE A 141 -8.48 -1.98 -6.60
C PHE A 141 -7.91 -1.12 -5.46
N ILE A 142 -6.59 -1.10 -5.30
CA ILE A 142 -5.94 -0.33 -4.22
C ILE A 142 -6.24 1.17 -4.35
N SER A 143 -6.24 1.70 -5.57
CA SER A 143 -6.48 3.13 -5.81
C SER A 143 -7.92 3.56 -5.49
N LEU A 144 -8.89 2.65 -5.55
CA LEU A 144 -10.32 2.97 -5.47
C LEU A 144 -11.00 2.47 -4.19
N ALA A 145 -10.54 1.36 -3.61
CA ALA A 145 -11.21 0.73 -2.48
C ALA A 145 -11.11 1.55 -1.18
N ALA A 146 -9.94 2.05 -0.83
CA ALA A 146 -9.75 2.81 0.39
C ALA A 146 -10.51 4.15 0.39
N PRO A 147 -10.47 4.98 -0.67
CA PRO A 147 -11.32 6.17 -0.79
C PRO A 147 -12.80 5.85 -0.70
N PHE A 148 -13.27 4.80 -1.36
CA PHE A 148 -14.66 4.38 -1.28
C PHE A 148 -15.08 4.04 0.16
N ILE A 149 -14.27 3.28 0.89
CA ILE A 149 -14.54 2.94 2.30
C ILE A 149 -14.61 4.21 3.14
N ASP A 150 -13.68 5.15 2.92
CA ASP A 150 -13.65 6.43 3.64
C ASP A 150 -14.90 7.27 3.40
N ASP A 151 -15.38 7.35 2.17
CA ASP A 151 -16.54 8.15 1.78
C ASP A 151 -17.88 7.56 2.25
N ASN A 152 -17.96 6.23 2.35
CA ASN A 152 -19.23 5.52 2.63
C ASN A 152 -19.33 4.95 4.05
N ALA A 153 -18.26 4.99 4.84
CA ALA A 153 -18.30 4.56 6.23
C ALA A 153 -19.09 5.54 7.11
N PRO A 154 -19.88 5.03 8.07
CA PRO A 154 -20.49 5.89 9.10
C PRO A 154 -19.42 6.68 9.85
N VAL A 155 -19.65 7.98 10.10
CA VAL A 155 -18.67 8.88 10.73
C VAL A 155 -18.07 8.28 12.01
N ALA A 156 -18.90 7.68 12.86
CA ALA A 156 -18.48 7.06 14.11
C ALA A 156 -17.68 5.73 13.93
N GLN A 157 -17.68 5.13 12.74
CA GLN A 157 -17.05 3.82 12.46
C GLN A 157 -16.00 3.87 11.34
N LYS A 158 -15.72 5.05 10.82
CA LYS A 158 -14.81 5.28 9.67
C LYS A 158 -13.43 4.66 9.91
N THR A 159 -12.83 4.97 11.04
CA THR A 159 -11.52 4.44 11.43
C THR A 159 -11.53 2.91 11.60
N ALA A 160 -12.62 2.36 12.16
CA ALA A 160 -12.76 0.91 12.34
C ALA A 160 -12.88 0.17 10.99
N TRP A 161 -13.59 0.74 10.02
CA TRP A 161 -13.73 0.16 8.68
C TRP A 161 -12.40 0.15 7.93
N LEU A 162 -11.67 1.26 7.96
CA LEU A 162 -10.33 1.35 7.37
C LEU A 162 -9.34 0.41 8.08
N ALA A 163 -9.39 0.32 9.40
CA ALA A 163 -8.55 -0.60 10.16
C ALA A 163 -8.81 -2.07 9.77
N MET A 164 -10.09 -2.46 9.61
CA MET A 164 -10.46 -3.80 9.15
C MET A 164 -9.90 -4.08 7.75
N PHE A 165 -10.02 -3.12 6.83
CA PHE A 165 -9.49 -3.23 5.47
C PHE A 165 -7.96 -3.38 5.46
N TYR A 166 -7.25 -2.58 6.23
CA TYR A 166 -5.78 -2.65 6.31
C TYR A 166 -5.25 -3.86 7.10
N MET A 167 -6.02 -4.40 8.05
CA MET A 167 -5.67 -5.68 8.71
C MET A 167 -5.63 -6.88 7.74
N CYS A 168 -6.29 -6.78 6.59
CA CYS A 168 -6.19 -7.81 5.55
C CYS A 168 -4.77 -7.92 4.96
N ILE A 169 -3.93 -6.88 5.10
CA ILE A 169 -2.54 -6.86 4.59
C ILE A 169 -1.68 -7.93 5.28
N PRO A 170 -1.38 -7.82 6.58
CA PRO A 170 -0.56 -8.83 7.26
C PRO A 170 -1.25 -10.20 7.31
N ALA A 171 -2.59 -10.22 7.45
CA ALA A 171 -3.34 -11.46 7.47
C ALA A 171 -3.27 -12.20 6.13
N GLY A 172 -3.44 -11.50 5.00
CA GLY A 172 -3.35 -12.06 3.66
C GLY A 172 -1.94 -12.59 3.36
N THR A 173 -0.91 -11.80 3.64
CA THR A 173 0.48 -12.22 3.42
C THR A 173 0.81 -13.49 4.20
N ALA A 174 0.41 -13.57 5.46
CA ALA A 174 0.66 -14.75 6.27
C ALA A 174 -0.13 -15.98 5.81
N LEU A 175 -1.40 -15.80 5.42
CA LEU A 175 -2.19 -16.87 4.82
C LEU A 175 -1.56 -17.33 3.50
N GLY A 176 -0.99 -16.41 2.72
CA GLY A 176 -0.27 -16.71 1.49
C GLY A 176 0.98 -17.56 1.72
N TYR A 177 1.77 -17.26 2.76
CA TYR A 177 2.91 -18.10 3.13
C TYR A 177 2.45 -19.53 3.45
N VAL A 178 1.40 -19.69 4.27
CA VAL A 178 0.88 -21.01 4.65
C VAL A 178 0.29 -21.74 3.44
N TYR A 179 -0.53 -21.05 2.66
CA TYR A 179 -1.16 -21.61 1.44
C TYR A 179 -0.11 -22.03 0.42
N GLY A 180 0.81 -21.14 0.07
CA GLY A 180 1.89 -21.42 -0.88
C GLY A 180 2.85 -22.49 -0.36
N GLY A 181 3.17 -22.48 0.94
CA GLY A 181 3.97 -23.50 1.58
C GLY A 181 3.34 -24.88 1.47
N ILE A 182 2.04 -25.04 1.76
CA ILE A 182 1.34 -26.31 1.69
C ILE A 182 1.15 -26.75 0.23
N VAL A 183 0.57 -25.89 -0.62
CA VAL A 183 0.25 -26.26 -2.01
C VAL A 183 1.52 -26.51 -2.82
N GLY A 184 2.54 -25.63 -2.69
CA GLY A 184 3.78 -25.76 -3.41
C GLY A 184 4.58 -27.00 -3.04
N SER A 185 4.59 -27.37 -1.75
CA SER A 185 5.35 -28.56 -1.30
C SER A 185 4.66 -29.88 -1.56
N HIS A 186 3.32 -29.95 -1.53
CA HIS A 186 2.57 -31.21 -1.64
C HIS A 186 2.01 -31.47 -3.04
N LEU A 187 1.74 -30.42 -3.81
CA LEU A 187 1.18 -30.56 -5.15
C LEU A 187 2.15 -30.03 -6.21
N ASN A 188 2.00 -28.79 -6.58
CA ASN A 188 2.88 -28.09 -7.53
C ASN A 188 2.68 -26.59 -7.33
N TRP A 189 3.74 -25.80 -7.41
CA TRP A 189 3.68 -24.35 -7.27
C TRP A 189 2.71 -23.68 -8.27
N ARG A 190 2.52 -24.23 -9.47
CA ARG A 190 1.58 -23.74 -10.49
C ARG A 190 0.13 -23.78 -10.02
N ILE A 191 -0.23 -24.83 -9.27
CA ILE A 191 -1.59 -25.02 -8.74
C ILE A 191 -1.94 -23.91 -7.75
N ALA A 192 -0.97 -23.38 -7.01
CA ALA A 192 -1.19 -22.27 -6.10
C ALA A 192 -1.75 -21.05 -6.86
N PHE A 193 -1.14 -20.65 -7.95
CA PHE A 193 -1.60 -19.51 -8.75
C PHE A 193 -2.95 -19.78 -9.44
N TRP A 194 -3.17 -20.99 -9.98
CA TRP A 194 -4.48 -21.30 -10.56
C TRP A 194 -5.59 -21.30 -9.51
N GLY A 195 -5.31 -21.76 -8.30
CA GLY A 195 -6.25 -21.72 -7.19
C GLY A 195 -6.65 -20.27 -6.82
N GLU A 196 -5.69 -19.37 -6.75
CA GLU A 196 -5.92 -17.94 -6.50
C GLU A 196 -6.75 -17.30 -7.62
N ALA A 197 -6.43 -17.59 -8.89
CA ALA A 197 -7.18 -17.09 -10.03
C ALA A 197 -8.66 -17.54 -9.98
N ILE A 198 -8.92 -18.80 -9.63
CA ILE A 198 -10.28 -19.34 -9.47
C ILE A 198 -11.02 -18.65 -8.32
N LEU A 199 -10.34 -18.41 -7.18
CA LEU A 199 -10.93 -17.73 -6.02
C LEU A 199 -11.29 -16.28 -6.31
N MET A 200 -10.52 -15.57 -7.16
CA MET A 200 -10.81 -14.18 -7.53
C MET A 200 -11.91 -14.04 -8.59
N LEU A 201 -12.15 -15.08 -9.41
CA LEU A 201 -13.08 -15.02 -10.54
C LEU A 201 -14.50 -14.52 -10.18
N PRO A 202 -15.13 -14.95 -9.05
CA PRO A 202 -16.44 -14.42 -8.64
C PRO A 202 -16.45 -12.90 -8.44
N PHE A 203 -15.37 -12.34 -7.92
CA PHE A 203 -15.25 -10.90 -7.68
C PHE A 203 -15.05 -10.11 -8.97
N CYS A 204 -14.36 -10.69 -9.97
CA CYS A 204 -14.30 -10.13 -11.33
C CYS A 204 -15.70 -10.02 -11.94
N ILE A 205 -16.47 -11.09 -11.90
CA ILE A 205 -17.85 -11.14 -12.44
C ILE A 205 -18.71 -10.11 -11.70
N LEU A 206 -18.56 -10.02 -10.39
CA LEU A 206 -19.30 -9.07 -9.56
C LEU A 206 -19.03 -7.63 -9.98
N GLY A 207 -17.79 -7.25 -10.31
CA GLY A 207 -17.43 -5.92 -10.76
C GLY A 207 -18.16 -5.47 -12.04
N PHE A 208 -18.54 -6.41 -12.90
CA PHE A 208 -19.31 -6.14 -14.13
C PHE A 208 -20.83 -6.27 -13.95
N ALA A 209 -21.27 -7.15 -13.03
CA ALA A 209 -22.68 -7.43 -12.81
C ALA A 209 -23.38 -6.33 -11.98
N VAL A 210 -22.62 -5.50 -11.29
CA VAL A 210 -23.17 -4.44 -10.43
C VAL A 210 -23.49 -3.21 -11.26
N GLU A 211 -24.77 -2.81 -11.28
CA GLU A 211 -25.17 -1.51 -11.79
C GLU A 211 -24.56 -0.38 -10.93
N PRO A 212 -24.30 0.80 -11.53
CA PRO A 212 -23.78 1.92 -10.79
C PRO A 212 -24.70 2.25 -9.61
N LEU A 213 -24.18 2.05 -8.42
CA LEU A 213 -24.90 2.35 -7.18
C LEU A 213 -24.85 3.87 -6.95
N PRO A 214 -25.94 4.50 -6.48
CA PRO A 214 -25.93 5.91 -6.08
C PRO A 214 -25.19 6.08 -4.73
N LEU A 215 -23.98 5.55 -4.66
CA LEU A 215 -23.10 5.65 -3.51
C LEU A 215 -22.02 6.70 -3.81
N ARG A 216 -21.65 7.47 -2.78
CA ARG A 216 -20.57 8.44 -2.91
C ARG A 216 -19.30 7.75 -3.40
N GLY A 217 -18.57 8.41 -4.31
CA GLY A 217 -17.36 7.87 -4.91
C GLY A 217 -17.55 6.89 -6.08
N PHE A 218 -18.79 6.47 -6.39
CA PHE A 218 -19.11 5.58 -7.53
C PHE A 218 -20.02 6.18 -8.58
N THR A 219 -20.48 7.41 -8.40
CA THR A 219 -21.19 8.15 -9.45
C THR A 219 -20.20 8.95 -10.27
N PRO A 220 -20.13 8.79 -11.60
CA PRO A 220 -19.37 9.71 -12.46
C PRO A 220 -19.95 11.11 -12.20
N MET A 221 -19.09 12.07 -11.97
CA MET A 221 -19.50 13.47 -11.86
C MET A 221 -20.06 13.86 -13.24
N GLU A 222 -21.38 14.00 -13.36
CA GLU A 222 -21.97 14.52 -14.58
C GLU A 222 -21.37 15.89 -14.85
N SER A 223 -20.77 16.01 -16.04
CA SER A 223 -20.08 17.23 -16.50
C SER A 223 -20.98 18.47 -16.56
N GLY A 224 -22.26 18.33 -16.23
CA GLY A 224 -23.25 19.40 -16.19
C GLY A 224 -23.39 20.13 -14.87
N GLU A 225 -23.08 19.51 -13.73
CA GLU A 225 -23.21 20.20 -12.42
C GLU A 225 -21.99 21.04 -12.06
N ALA A 226 -20.81 20.69 -12.56
CA ALA A 226 -19.60 21.49 -12.38
C ALA A 226 -19.65 22.82 -13.15
N LEU A 227 -20.49 22.92 -14.19
CA LEU A 227 -20.71 24.16 -14.95
C LEU A 227 -21.78 25.05 -14.29
N ARG A 228 -22.75 24.49 -13.58
CA ARG A 228 -23.81 25.28 -12.91
C ARG A 228 -23.38 25.95 -11.61
N SER A 229 -22.40 25.38 -10.90
CA SER A 229 -21.88 25.99 -9.66
C SER A 229 -20.91 27.17 -9.88
N VAL A 230 -20.51 27.44 -11.12
CA VAL A 230 -19.65 28.59 -11.48
C VAL A 230 -20.46 29.74 -12.11
N GLU A 231 -21.73 29.50 -12.46
CA GLU A 231 -22.55 30.46 -13.23
C GLU A 231 -23.49 31.34 -12.36
N THR A 232 -23.43 31.19 -11.02
CA THR A 232 -24.31 31.92 -10.11
C THR A 232 -23.67 33.12 -9.41
N VAL A 233 -22.53 33.63 -9.89
CA VAL A 233 -21.99 34.93 -9.40
C VAL A 233 -21.41 35.72 -10.55
N ALA A 234 -22.22 36.40 -11.33
CA ALA A 234 -21.86 37.65 -11.99
C ALA A 234 -23.14 38.40 -12.42
N PRO A 235 -23.25 39.71 -12.17
CA PRO A 235 -24.42 40.48 -12.50
C PRO A 235 -24.48 40.88 -13.97
N ASP A 236 -25.73 41.05 -14.45
CA ASP A 236 -26.10 41.42 -15.77
C ASP A 236 -25.40 42.70 -16.31
N THR A 237 -24.88 42.61 -17.50
CA THR A 237 -24.82 43.74 -18.46
C THR A 237 -25.03 43.19 -19.87
N GLU A 238 -26.14 43.58 -20.44
CA GLU A 238 -26.49 43.44 -21.84
C GLU A 238 -25.45 44.16 -22.71
N ASP A 239 -24.93 43.54 -23.77
CA ASP A 239 -24.86 44.19 -25.10
C ASP A 239 -24.68 43.16 -26.24
N ASP A 240 -25.25 43.56 -27.37
CA ASP A 240 -25.65 42.91 -28.56
C ASP A 240 -24.46 42.51 -29.51
N GLY A 241 -24.64 41.46 -30.29
CA GLY A 241 -24.08 41.46 -31.66
C GLY A 241 -23.01 40.41 -31.99
N THR A 242 -23.47 39.32 -32.67
CA THR A 242 -22.80 38.62 -33.79
C THR A 242 -21.34 38.14 -33.64
N LEU A 243 -21.17 36.80 -33.64
CA LEU A 243 -20.36 36.05 -34.59
C LEU A 243 -20.11 34.60 -34.09
N ALA A 244 -20.88 33.67 -34.64
CA ALA A 244 -20.61 32.24 -34.56
C ALA A 244 -19.39 31.92 -35.42
N GLY A 245 -18.30 31.44 -34.83
CA GLY A 245 -17.18 30.98 -35.62
C GLY A 245 -15.89 30.61 -34.90
N ASN A 246 -15.69 30.97 -33.62
CA ASN A 246 -14.39 30.80 -32.99
C ASN A 246 -14.41 30.16 -31.60
N GLN A 247 -15.49 29.47 -31.20
CA GLN A 247 -15.58 28.94 -29.85
C GLN A 247 -14.85 27.61 -29.61
N ALA A 248 -14.57 26.82 -30.65
CA ALA A 248 -13.90 25.52 -30.46
C ALA A 248 -12.39 25.63 -30.12
N SER A 249 -11.68 26.58 -30.75
CA SER A 249 -10.24 26.73 -30.52
C SER A 249 -9.87 27.44 -29.20
N ILE A 250 -10.78 28.27 -28.69
CA ILE A 250 -10.56 29.01 -27.43
C ILE A 250 -10.82 28.11 -26.22
N THR A 251 -11.67 27.09 -26.31
CA THR A 251 -11.99 26.14 -25.26
C THR A 251 -10.86 25.14 -25.06
N GLU A 252 -10.22 24.65 -26.11
CA GLU A 252 -9.06 23.75 -26.00
C GLU A 252 -7.82 24.48 -25.45
N SER A 253 -7.57 25.71 -25.84
CA SER A 253 -6.45 26.50 -25.31
C SER A 253 -6.63 26.86 -23.84
N LYS A 254 -7.85 27.12 -23.35
CA LYS A 254 -8.12 27.35 -21.93
C LYS A 254 -8.05 26.07 -21.10
N SER A 255 -8.37 24.92 -21.65
CA SER A 255 -8.28 23.61 -20.96
C SER A 255 -6.83 23.21 -20.79
N THR A 256 -6.00 23.33 -21.81
CA THR A 256 -4.55 23.03 -21.74
C THR A 256 -3.81 23.97 -20.80
N SER A 257 -4.16 25.26 -20.77
CA SER A 257 -3.54 26.21 -19.85
C SER A 257 -3.93 25.94 -18.38
N LYS A 258 -5.17 25.52 -18.11
CA LYS A 258 -5.61 25.10 -16.77
C LYS A 258 -4.88 23.84 -16.28
N LEU A 259 -4.72 22.84 -17.17
CA LEU A 259 -3.96 21.63 -16.87
C LEU A 259 -2.48 21.96 -16.60
N TRP A 260 -1.85 22.77 -17.45
CA TRP A 260 -0.46 23.19 -17.26
C TRP A 260 -0.25 23.92 -15.92
N ASN A 261 -1.16 24.84 -15.59
CA ASN A 261 -1.11 25.55 -14.32
C ASN A 261 -1.30 24.61 -13.10
N GLN A 262 -2.13 23.57 -13.21
CA GLN A 262 -2.26 22.54 -12.18
C GLN A 262 -0.97 21.72 -12.02
N PHE A 263 -0.35 21.30 -13.13
CA PHE A 263 0.93 20.58 -13.08
C PHE A 263 2.06 21.43 -12.47
N THR A 264 2.13 22.72 -12.86
CA THR A 264 3.11 23.65 -12.31
C THR A 264 2.91 23.86 -10.80
N ARG A 265 1.64 23.96 -10.37
CA ARG A 265 1.31 24.07 -8.93
C ARG A 265 1.72 22.82 -8.16
N ILE A 266 1.37 21.63 -8.66
CA ILE A 266 1.79 20.35 -8.05
C ILE A 266 3.31 20.26 -8.01
N GLY A 267 4.02 20.68 -9.07
CA GLY A 267 5.47 20.70 -9.11
C GLY A 267 6.08 21.63 -8.03
N ASN A 268 5.51 22.81 -7.86
CA ASN A 268 5.96 23.75 -6.82
C ASN A 268 5.65 23.22 -5.41
N ASP A 269 4.49 22.62 -5.20
CA ASP A 269 4.10 22.01 -3.93
C ASP A 269 5.01 20.83 -3.60
N MET A 270 5.35 20.00 -4.59
CA MET A 270 6.33 18.91 -4.44
C MET A 270 7.72 19.43 -4.13
N GLN A 271 8.17 20.49 -4.80
CA GLN A 271 9.45 21.13 -4.50
C GLN A 271 9.48 21.67 -3.07
N THR A 272 8.39 22.25 -2.59
CA THR A 272 8.25 22.73 -1.21
C THR A 272 8.41 21.58 -0.20
N LEU A 273 7.78 20.44 -0.45
CA LEU A 273 7.90 19.25 0.40
C LEU A 273 9.34 18.71 0.43
N LEU A 274 9.99 18.65 -0.73
CA LEU A 274 11.36 18.13 -0.84
C LEU A 274 12.42 19.09 -0.25
N HIS A 275 12.08 20.37 0.01
CA HIS A 275 12.95 21.31 0.73
C HIS A 275 12.71 21.30 2.25
N ASP A 276 11.61 20.71 2.73
CA ASP A 276 11.38 20.55 4.16
C ASP A 276 12.29 19.47 4.74
N GLN A 277 13.18 19.86 5.63
CA GLN A 277 14.17 18.95 6.22
C GLN A 277 13.55 17.84 7.05
N VAL A 278 12.44 18.12 7.74
CA VAL A 278 11.72 17.15 8.57
C VAL A 278 11.10 16.08 7.67
N TYR A 279 10.44 16.52 6.59
CA TYR A 279 9.86 15.63 5.60
C TYR A 279 10.92 14.72 4.95
N VAL A 280 12.00 15.30 4.48
CA VAL A 280 13.09 14.57 3.79
C VAL A 280 13.74 13.55 4.72
N ILE A 281 14.05 13.92 5.96
CA ILE A 281 14.67 13.00 6.93
C ILE A 281 13.72 11.86 7.28
N ASN A 282 12.42 12.15 7.46
CA ASN A 282 11.45 11.09 7.68
C ASN A 282 11.33 10.15 6.47
N ALA A 283 11.30 10.70 5.25
CA ALA A 283 11.26 9.93 4.01
C ALA A 283 12.50 9.03 3.83
N LEU A 284 13.71 9.58 4.02
CA LEU A 284 14.96 8.81 3.89
C LEU A 284 15.04 7.66 4.90
N GLY A 285 14.71 7.91 6.16
CA GLY A 285 14.66 6.86 7.17
C GLY A 285 13.64 5.79 6.83
N SER A 286 12.46 6.21 6.35
CA SER A 286 11.38 5.30 5.94
C SER A 286 11.74 4.48 4.69
N ILE A 287 12.47 5.03 3.73
CA ILE A 287 12.96 4.30 2.54
C ILE A 287 13.88 3.15 2.98
N LEU A 288 14.87 3.42 3.83
CA LEU A 288 15.78 2.39 4.33
C LEU A 288 15.06 1.33 5.17
N TYR A 289 14.10 1.76 5.97
CA TYR A 289 13.24 0.87 6.74
C TYR A 289 12.45 -0.06 5.82
N ASN A 290 11.74 0.48 4.82
CA ASN A 290 10.95 -0.29 3.87
C ASN A 290 11.82 -1.20 2.99
N PHE A 291 13.05 -0.78 2.66
CA PHE A 291 14.00 -1.64 1.98
C PHE A 291 14.23 -2.97 2.73
N VAL A 292 14.41 -2.91 4.04
CA VAL A 292 14.61 -4.13 4.85
C VAL A 292 13.32 -4.93 4.98
N ILE A 293 12.19 -4.26 5.25
CA ILE A 293 10.88 -4.93 5.40
C ILE A 293 10.45 -5.59 4.09
N GLY A 294 10.60 -4.92 2.95
CA GLY A 294 10.29 -5.49 1.62
C GLY A 294 11.12 -6.75 1.33
N ALA A 295 12.42 -6.69 1.63
CA ALA A 295 13.29 -7.86 1.49
C ALA A 295 12.92 -8.99 2.48
N TYR A 296 12.59 -8.68 3.73
CA TYR A 296 12.15 -9.68 4.71
C TYR A 296 10.84 -10.35 4.32
N SER A 297 9.89 -9.57 3.76
CA SER A 297 8.62 -10.11 3.30
C SER A 297 8.77 -11.12 2.15
N PHE A 298 9.80 -10.97 1.32
CA PHE A 298 10.05 -11.89 0.21
C PHE A 298 11.02 -13.02 0.60
N TRP A 299 12.16 -12.68 1.23
CA TRP A 299 13.22 -13.64 1.52
C TRP A 299 13.13 -14.32 2.89
N GLY A 300 12.26 -13.82 3.80
CA GLY A 300 12.17 -14.31 5.19
C GLY A 300 11.94 -15.81 5.30
N PRO A 301 10.87 -16.37 4.71
CA PRO A 301 10.61 -17.81 4.77
C PRO A 301 11.76 -18.64 4.23
N LYS A 302 12.34 -18.24 3.09
CA LYS A 302 13.47 -18.93 2.44
C LYS A 302 14.75 -18.87 3.27
N ALA A 303 15.07 -17.69 3.83
CA ALA A 303 16.22 -17.54 4.73
C ALA A 303 16.03 -18.38 6.00
N GLY A 304 14.84 -18.39 6.59
CA GLY A 304 14.50 -19.21 7.75
C GLY A 304 14.69 -20.70 7.47
N TYR A 305 14.22 -21.17 6.31
CA TYR A 305 14.43 -22.56 5.90
C TYR A 305 15.92 -22.90 5.76
N ASN A 306 16.68 -22.06 5.03
CA ASN A 306 18.09 -22.34 4.76
C ASN A 306 19.00 -22.18 5.99
N ILE A 307 18.69 -21.24 6.91
CA ILE A 307 19.53 -20.97 8.09
C ILE A 307 19.27 -21.97 9.21
N TYR A 308 18.00 -22.33 9.43
CA TYR A 308 17.57 -23.09 10.63
C TYR A 308 16.94 -24.45 10.28
N HIS A 309 16.87 -24.80 8.98
CA HIS A 309 16.24 -26.04 8.49
C HIS A 309 14.78 -26.18 9.00
N MET A 310 14.05 -25.06 9.01
CA MET A 310 12.67 -25.04 9.48
C MET A 310 11.74 -25.68 8.45
N SER A 311 11.23 -26.86 8.74
CA SER A 311 10.19 -27.49 7.90
C SER A 311 8.91 -26.67 7.78
N ASN A 312 8.61 -25.81 8.78
CA ASN A 312 7.43 -24.96 8.84
C ASN A 312 7.80 -23.46 8.80
N ALA A 313 8.82 -23.07 8.01
CA ALA A 313 9.27 -21.68 7.92
C ALA A 313 8.13 -20.73 7.56
N ASP A 314 7.34 -21.10 6.56
CA ASP A 314 6.21 -20.30 6.05
C ASP A 314 5.15 -20.02 7.14
N LEU A 315 4.80 -21.03 7.94
CA LEU A 315 3.85 -20.89 9.06
C LEU A 315 4.40 -20.00 10.17
N LEU A 316 5.69 -20.17 10.52
CA LEU A 316 6.33 -19.42 11.60
C LEU A 316 6.49 -17.94 11.23
N PHE A 317 6.98 -17.65 10.03
CA PHE A 317 7.09 -16.27 9.56
C PHE A 317 5.72 -15.62 9.41
N GLY A 318 4.73 -16.31 8.84
CA GLY A 318 3.37 -15.82 8.76
C GLY A 318 2.77 -15.48 10.12
N GLY A 319 2.90 -16.39 11.08
CA GLY A 319 2.41 -16.18 12.45
C GLY A 319 3.09 -15.00 13.16
N MET A 320 4.41 -14.87 13.03
CA MET A 320 5.16 -13.74 13.59
C MET A 320 4.72 -12.41 12.94
N THR A 321 4.63 -12.35 11.62
CA THR A 321 4.24 -11.14 10.89
C THR A 321 2.85 -10.64 11.30
N ILE A 322 1.84 -11.54 11.42
CA ILE A 322 0.51 -11.14 11.91
C ILE A 322 0.59 -10.59 13.33
N PHE A 323 1.19 -11.35 14.24
CA PHE A 323 1.25 -10.98 15.64
C PHE A 323 2.00 -9.66 15.84
N CYS A 324 3.22 -9.56 15.29
CA CYS A 324 4.05 -8.37 15.44
C CYS A 324 3.48 -7.16 14.70
N GLY A 325 2.89 -7.38 13.51
CA GLY A 325 2.27 -6.32 12.72
C GLY A 325 1.10 -5.66 13.45
N ILE A 326 0.19 -6.46 14.01
CA ILE A 326 -0.98 -5.93 14.74
C ILE A 326 -0.55 -5.31 16.08
N VAL A 327 0.12 -6.10 16.92
CA VAL A 327 0.47 -5.67 18.28
C VAL A 327 1.48 -4.53 18.26
N GLY A 328 2.51 -4.62 17.40
CA GLY A 328 3.54 -3.60 17.28
C GLY A 328 2.96 -2.25 16.82
N THR A 329 2.18 -2.24 15.76
CA THR A 329 1.59 -0.99 15.23
C THR A 329 0.67 -0.32 16.26
N LEU A 330 -0.19 -1.09 16.94
CA LEU A 330 -1.05 -0.55 18.00
C LEU A 330 -0.23 -0.01 19.18
N ALA A 331 0.78 -0.75 19.62
CA ALA A 331 1.66 -0.34 20.71
C ALA A 331 2.40 0.98 20.36
N GLY A 332 2.90 1.09 19.13
CA GLY A 332 3.59 2.31 18.67
C GLY A 332 2.71 3.55 18.70
N GLY A 333 1.45 3.44 18.24
CA GLY A 333 0.47 4.51 18.34
C GLY A 333 0.18 4.92 19.79
N LEU A 334 -0.13 3.94 20.64
CA LEU A 334 -0.40 4.18 22.07
C LEU A 334 0.79 4.81 22.82
N ILE A 335 2.02 4.40 22.50
CA ILE A 335 3.23 4.96 23.09
C ILE A 335 3.38 6.43 22.67
N LEU A 336 3.19 6.73 21.37
CA LEU A 336 3.28 8.09 20.86
C LEU A 336 2.24 9.01 21.52
N ASP A 337 1.00 8.53 21.67
CA ASP A 337 -0.06 9.28 22.35
C ASP A 337 0.28 9.59 23.81
N ARG A 338 0.87 8.62 24.52
CA ARG A 338 1.31 8.82 25.92
C ARG A 338 2.52 9.74 26.06
N MET A 339 3.37 9.82 25.03
CA MET A 339 4.53 10.70 25.00
C MET A 339 4.17 12.13 24.64
N THR A 340 2.89 12.48 24.44
CA THR A 340 2.41 13.66 23.71
C THR A 340 2.82 13.61 22.23
N SER A 341 1.82 13.58 21.35
CA SER A 341 2.03 13.43 19.91
C SER A 341 2.65 14.70 19.33
N THR A 342 3.99 14.75 19.32
CA THR A 342 4.79 15.81 18.70
C THR A 342 5.76 15.21 17.69
N ILE A 343 6.18 15.97 16.70
CA ILE A 343 7.16 15.54 15.68
C ILE A 343 8.46 15.07 16.34
N SER A 344 8.96 15.82 17.34
CA SER A 344 10.19 15.45 18.07
C SER A 344 10.04 14.12 18.81
N ASN A 345 8.90 13.89 19.50
CA ASN A 345 8.66 12.62 20.18
C ASN A 345 8.43 11.48 19.18
N GLY A 346 7.84 11.77 18.02
CA GLY A 346 7.78 10.83 16.89
C GLY A 346 9.16 10.35 16.48
N PHE A 347 10.12 11.26 16.22
CA PHE A 347 11.49 10.89 15.86
C PHE A 347 12.24 10.16 16.98
N LYS A 348 12.03 10.51 18.25
CA LYS A 348 12.60 9.76 19.39
C LYS A 348 12.09 8.32 19.38
N LEU A 349 10.78 8.12 19.23
CA LEU A 349 10.19 6.78 19.18
C LEU A 349 10.71 6.00 17.98
N LEU A 350 10.74 6.62 16.78
CA LEU A 350 11.28 5.99 15.57
C LEU A 350 12.73 5.54 15.74
N SER A 351 13.58 6.44 16.19
CA SER A 351 15.01 6.16 16.37
C SER A 351 15.25 5.05 17.40
N VAL A 352 14.64 5.14 18.58
CA VAL A 352 14.85 4.17 19.66
C VAL A 352 14.25 2.81 19.31
N ALA A 353 13.01 2.77 18.80
CA ALA A 353 12.34 1.51 18.46
C ALA A 353 13.07 0.79 17.31
N THR A 354 13.50 1.53 16.28
CA THR A 354 14.25 0.94 15.16
C THR A 354 15.64 0.47 15.59
N PHE A 355 16.34 1.26 16.41
CA PHE A 355 17.66 0.86 16.92
C PHE A 355 17.58 -0.41 17.78
N LEU A 356 16.67 -0.47 18.75
CA LEU A 356 16.48 -1.65 19.60
C LEU A 356 15.98 -2.82 18.74
N GLY A 357 15.03 -2.60 17.83
CA GLY A 357 14.55 -3.60 16.89
C GLY A 357 15.68 -4.19 16.05
N ALA A 358 16.57 -3.33 15.52
CA ALA A 358 17.76 -3.76 14.77
C ALA A 358 18.70 -4.63 15.64
N VAL A 359 18.95 -4.23 16.90
CA VAL A 359 19.77 -5.01 17.83
C VAL A 359 19.18 -6.40 18.08
N PHE A 360 17.86 -6.48 18.33
CA PHE A 360 17.18 -7.76 18.55
C PHE A 360 17.14 -8.63 17.28
N CYS A 361 16.81 -8.06 16.12
CA CYS A 361 16.80 -8.80 14.86
C CYS A 361 18.20 -9.27 14.47
N LEU A 362 19.21 -8.43 14.62
CA LEU A 362 20.61 -8.81 14.34
C LEU A 362 21.07 -9.89 15.33
N GLY A 363 20.76 -9.73 16.62
CA GLY A 363 21.00 -10.73 17.66
C GLY A 363 20.33 -12.06 17.33
N ALA A 364 19.09 -12.03 16.81
CA ALA A 364 18.37 -13.25 16.42
C ALA A 364 19.17 -14.09 15.40
N PHE A 365 19.75 -13.48 14.38
CA PHE A 365 20.56 -14.20 13.37
C PHE A 365 21.93 -14.69 13.91
N CYS A 366 22.39 -14.17 15.06
CA CYS A 366 23.57 -14.67 15.73
C CYS A 366 23.30 -16.00 16.47
N PHE A 367 22.05 -16.30 16.85
CA PHE A 367 21.72 -17.58 17.46
C PHE A 367 21.80 -18.74 16.45
N LYS A 368 22.39 -19.86 16.89
CA LYS A 368 22.43 -21.10 16.09
C LYS A 368 21.16 -21.95 16.30
N ARG A 369 20.47 -21.77 17.43
CA ARG A 369 19.27 -22.56 17.80
C ARG A 369 18.01 -21.80 17.44
N LEU A 370 17.04 -22.50 16.83
CA LEU A 370 15.77 -21.97 16.42
C LEU A 370 14.98 -21.24 17.53
N PRO A 371 14.83 -21.75 18.78
CA PRO A 371 14.08 -21.03 19.78
C PRO A 371 14.64 -19.65 20.14
N GLY A 372 15.98 -19.53 20.20
CA GLY A 372 16.64 -18.25 20.44
C GLY A 372 16.36 -17.25 19.28
N PHE A 373 16.46 -17.72 18.04
CA PHE A 373 16.09 -16.91 16.88
C PHE A 373 14.65 -16.42 16.97
N LEU A 374 13.68 -17.31 17.19
CA LEU A 374 12.26 -16.95 17.22
C LEU A 374 11.96 -15.89 18.26
N VAL A 375 12.46 -16.04 19.50
CA VAL A 375 12.21 -15.08 20.59
C VAL A 375 12.80 -13.71 20.26
N PHE A 376 14.08 -13.66 19.86
CA PHE A 376 14.76 -12.41 19.58
C PHE A 376 14.19 -11.73 18.32
N PHE A 377 13.89 -12.50 17.28
CA PHE A 377 13.32 -11.98 16.05
C PHE A 377 11.91 -11.42 16.27
N THR A 378 11.05 -12.12 17.04
CA THR A 378 9.71 -11.63 17.39
C THR A 378 9.76 -10.31 18.16
N ILE A 379 10.65 -10.19 19.16
CA ILE A 379 10.82 -8.94 19.91
C ILE A 379 11.30 -7.83 18.97
N GLY A 380 12.29 -8.13 18.13
CA GLY A 380 12.82 -7.17 17.15
C GLY A 380 11.76 -6.71 16.16
N GLU A 381 11.02 -7.64 15.57
CA GLU A 381 9.96 -7.36 14.60
C GLU A 381 8.82 -6.54 15.24
N LEU A 382 8.44 -6.83 16.49
CA LEU A 382 7.44 -6.05 17.22
C LEU A 382 7.87 -4.59 17.41
N LEU A 383 9.13 -4.35 17.77
CA LEU A 383 9.69 -3.00 17.88
C LEU A 383 9.75 -2.28 16.52
N ILE A 384 10.09 -3.01 15.49
CA ILE A 384 10.12 -2.49 14.11
C ILE A 384 8.71 -2.09 13.66
N PHE A 385 7.68 -2.89 13.89
CA PHE A 385 6.31 -2.53 13.54
C PHE A 385 5.74 -1.39 14.40
N ALA A 386 6.26 -1.15 15.61
CA ALA A 386 5.86 -0.01 16.44
C ALA A 386 6.19 1.35 15.81
N THR A 387 7.03 1.40 14.79
CA THR A 387 7.38 2.63 14.06
C THR A 387 6.33 3.08 13.04
N GLN A 388 5.38 2.23 12.65
CA GLN A 388 4.41 2.53 11.58
C GLN A 388 3.53 3.75 11.88
N ALA A 389 2.96 3.83 13.07
CA ALA A 389 2.12 4.96 13.46
C ALA A 389 2.93 6.29 13.56
N PRO A 390 4.08 6.35 14.23
CA PRO A 390 4.92 7.56 14.27
C PRO A 390 5.38 8.05 12.90
N VAL A 391 5.76 7.17 11.97
CA VAL A 391 6.15 7.55 10.60
C VAL A 391 5.03 8.32 9.90
N ASN A 392 3.82 7.75 9.91
CA ASN A 392 2.65 8.37 9.28
C ASN A 392 2.25 9.67 9.98
N TYR A 393 2.35 9.71 11.31
CA TYR A 393 2.11 10.94 12.08
C TYR A 393 3.02 12.08 11.61
N ILE A 394 4.32 11.83 11.47
CA ILE A 394 5.25 12.87 11.01
C ILE A 394 4.92 13.33 9.60
N PHE A 395 4.65 12.42 8.63
CA PHE A 395 4.27 12.79 7.26
C PHE A 395 3.02 13.68 7.18
N LEU A 396 2.08 13.51 8.11
CA LEU A 396 0.84 14.29 8.16
C LEU A 396 1.02 15.64 8.85
N HIS A 397 1.89 15.75 9.86
CA HIS A 397 1.95 16.92 10.73
C HIS A 397 3.17 17.84 10.46
N CYS A 398 4.17 17.38 9.69
CA CYS A 398 5.29 18.24 9.27
C CYS A 398 4.91 19.19 8.11
N VAL A 399 3.72 19.07 7.54
CA VAL A 399 3.26 19.86 6.38
C VAL A 399 1.93 20.55 6.65
N LYS A 400 1.65 21.62 5.90
CA LYS A 400 0.36 22.33 5.99
C LYS A 400 -0.80 21.37 5.70
N PRO A 401 -1.99 21.55 6.35
CA PRO A 401 -3.14 20.66 6.15
C PRO A 401 -3.55 20.47 4.68
N SER A 402 -3.42 21.50 3.84
CA SER A 402 -3.69 21.43 2.40
C SER A 402 -2.73 20.53 1.62
N LEU A 403 -1.52 20.31 2.13
CA LEU A 403 -0.49 19.47 1.48
C LEU A 403 -0.43 18.03 2.03
N ARG A 404 -1.18 17.69 3.09
CA ARG A 404 -1.20 16.35 3.70
C ARG A 404 -1.47 15.22 2.70
N PRO A 405 -2.47 15.32 1.79
CA PRO A 405 -2.69 14.27 0.80
C PRO A 405 -1.50 14.10 -0.17
N LEU A 406 -0.90 15.21 -0.60
CA LEU A 406 0.26 15.19 -1.49
C LEU A 406 1.49 14.63 -0.77
N SER A 407 1.71 14.98 0.49
CA SER A 407 2.78 14.44 1.35
C SER A 407 2.69 12.91 1.43
N MET A 408 1.52 12.37 1.74
CA MET A 408 1.32 10.93 1.83
C MET A 408 1.51 10.22 0.48
N ALA A 409 1.03 10.82 -0.61
CA ALA A 409 1.20 10.26 -1.95
C ALA A 409 2.68 10.18 -2.36
N ILE A 410 3.43 11.28 -2.18
CA ILE A 410 4.87 11.32 -2.51
C ILE A 410 5.65 10.37 -1.59
N ALA A 411 5.33 10.34 -0.29
CA ALA A 411 5.93 9.40 0.64
C ALA A 411 5.72 7.96 0.15
N THR A 412 4.48 7.55 -0.12
CA THR A 412 4.16 6.19 -0.59
C THR A 412 4.92 5.84 -1.87
N VAL A 413 4.92 6.71 -2.87
CA VAL A 413 5.67 6.48 -4.12
C VAL A 413 7.17 6.34 -3.83
N SER A 414 7.74 7.22 -3.00
CA SER A 414 9.17 7.18 -2.66
C SER A 414 9.55 5.91 -1.92
N LEU A 415 8.72 5.46 -0.97
CA LEU A 415 8.95 4.22 -0.21
C LEU A 415 8.96 2.99 -1.13
N HIS A 416 8.02 2.92 -2.08
CA HIS A 416 7.97 1.80 -3.01
C HIS A 416 9.08 1.86 -4.05
N VAL A 417 9.36 3.02 -4.66
CA VAL A 417 10.37 3.16 -5.73
C VAL A 417 11.79 2.94 -5.20
N PHE A 418 12.12 3.52 -4.05
CA PHE A 418 13.49 3.49 -3.52
C PHE A 418 13.69 2.48 -2.39
N GLY A 419 12.62 2.01 -1.75
CA GLY A 419 12.65 1.00 -0.70
C GLY A 419 12.30 -0.39 -1.24
N ASP A 420 11.04 -0.67 -1.47
CA ASP A 420 10.55 -2.03 -1.72
C ASP A 420 11.01 -2.60 -3.07
N VAL A 421 10.92 -1.82 -4.18
CA VAL A 421 11.24 -2.30 -5.53
C VAL A 421 12.70 -2.78 -5.64
N PRO A 422 13.72 -2.04 -5.20
CA PRO A 422 15.11 -2.49 -5.30
C PRO A 422 15.49 -3.52 -4.25
N SER A 423 14.73 -3.69 -3.17
CA SER A 423 15.12 -4.49 -2.01
C SER A 423 15.34 -5.97 -2.35
N SER A 424 14.34 -6.62 -2.95
CA SER A 424 14.40 -8.06 -3.23
C SER A 424 15.49 -8.43 -4.26
N PRO A 425 15.64 -7.73 -5.41
CA PRO A 425 16.73 -8.00 -6.34
C PRO A 425 18.12 -7.75 -5.76
N LEU A 426 18.32 -6.65 -5.02
CA LEU A 426 19.63 -6.33 -4.44
C LEU A 426 20.05 -7.33 -3.37
N VAL A 427 19.11 -7.81 -2.55
CA VAL A 427 19.37 -8.90 -1.61
C VAL A 427 19.65 -10.21 -2.35
N GLY A 428 18.98 -10.44 -3.48
CA GLY A 428 19.29 -11.57 -4.38
C GLY A 428 20.72 -11.53 -4.91
N VAL A 429 21.18 -10.37 -5.43
CA VAL A 429 22.59 -10.19 -5.85
C VAL A 429 23.55 -10.43 -4.70
N LEU A 430 23.24 -9.89 -3.52
CA LEU A 430 24.07 -10.09 -2.33
C LEU A 430 24.18 -11.56 -1.97
N GLN A 431 23.08 -12.30 -2.02
CA GLN A 431 23.06 -13.74 -1.76
C GLN A 431 23.81 -14.55 -2.83
N ASP A 432 23.64 -14.18 -4.10
CA ASP A 432 24.38 -14.81 -5.22
C ASP A 432 25.91 -14.62 -5.09
N HIS A 433 26.35 -13.57 -4.39
CA HIS A 433 27.78 -13.30 -4.16
C HIS A 433 28.33 -13.94 -2.88
N ILE A 434 27.53 -13.93 -1.80
CA ILE A 434 28.00 -14.40 -0.46
C ILE A 434 27.76 -15.90 -0.29
N HIS A 435 26.74 -16.47 -0.93
CA HIS A 435 26.30 -17.88 -0.80
C HIS A 435 26.04 -18.33 0.66
N ASP A 436 25.70 -17.38 1.55
CA ASP A 436 25.44 -17.62 2.97
C ASP A 436 24.26 -16.78 3.44
N TRP A 437 23.08 -17.40 3.58
CA TRP A 437 21.86 -16.73 3.98
C TRP A 437 21.96 -16.03 5.34
N ARG A 438 22.75 -16.56 6.29
CA ARG A 438 22.95 -15.93 7.59
C ARG A 438 23.71 -14.62 7.47
N LYS A 439 24.78 -14.58 6.69
CA LYS A 439 25.55 -13.36 6.46
C LYS A 439 24.72 -12.33 5.69
N THR A 440 23.99 -12.77 4.67
CA THR A 440 23.08 -11.90 3.92
C THR A 440 22.04 -11.29 4.81
N ALA A 441 21.40 -12.07 5.70
CA ALA A 441 20.42 -11.55 6.67
C ALA A 441 21.04 -10.56 7.67
N LEU A 442 22.24 -10.81 8.15
CA LEU A 442 22.95 -9.88 9.05
C LEU A 442 23.27 -8.53 8.37
N ILE A 443 23.76 -8.57 7.11
CA ILE A 443 24.04 -7.36 6.32
C ILE A 443 22.74 -6.59 6.07
N LEU A 444 21.68 -7.27 5.63
CA LEU A 444 20.37 -6.65 5.41
C LEU A 444 19.85 -5.99 6.69
N THR A 445 19.87 -6.72 7.81
CA THR A 445 19.41 -6.20 9.11
C THR A 445 20.20 -4.97 9.55
N SER A 446 21.50 -4.89 9.22
CA SER A 446 22.33 -3.73 9.59
C SER A 446 21.87 -2.41 8.97
N VAL A 447 21.11 -2.45 7.87
CA VAL A 447 20.52 -1.25 7.25
C VAL A 447 19.53 -0.54 8.19
N PHE A 448 18.89 -1.25 9.12
CA PHE A 448 18.05 -0.60 10.13
C PHE A 448 18.81 0.38 11.03
N PHE A 449 20.11 0.14 11.29
CA PHE A 449 20.91 1.10 12.05
C PHE A 449 21.08 2.43 11.32
N LEU A 450 21.17 2.40 9.98
CA LEU A 450 21.21 3.61 9.16
C LEU A 450 19.85 4.33 9.21
N ALA A 451 18.74 3.61 9.15
CA ALA A 451 17.42 4.20 9.30
C ALA A 451 17.26 4.85 10.68
N ALA A 452 17.66 4.14 11.76
CA ALA A 452 17.62 4.67 13.12
C ALA A 452 18.50 5.90 13.28
N LEU A 453 19.69 5.95 12.66
CA LEU A 453 20.60 7.08 12.69
C LEU A 453 19.98 8.31 11.97
N ILE A 454 19.36 8.11 10.80
CA ILE A 454 18.70 9.19 10.07
C ILE A 454 17.56 9.76 10.89
N TRP A 455 16.70 8.92 11.49
CA TRP A 455 15.64 9.40 12.36
C TRP A 455 16.16 10.03 13.66
N PHE A 456 17.31 9.58 14.17
CA PHE A 456 17.97 10.23 15.30
C PHE A 456 18.38 11.68 14.98
N ILE A 457 18.87 11.94 13.77
CA ILE A 457 19.16 13.30 13.30
C ILE A 457 17.89 14.15 13.30
N GLY A 458 16.74 13.56 12.95
CA GLY A 458 15.44 14.24 12.98
C GLY A 458 15.04 14.82 14.34
N ILE A 459 15.54 14.26 15.46
CA ILE A 459 15.27 14.77 16.82
C ILE A 459 15.79 16.20 17.01
N PHE A 460 16.89 16.54 16.34
CA PHE A 460 17.58 17.83 16.50
C PHE A 460 17.07 18.91 15.53
N LEU A 461 16.21 18.53 14.59
CA LEU A 461 15.60 19.50 13.70
C LEU A 461 14.61 20.35 14.50
N LYS A 462 14.68 21.67 14.31
CA LYS A 462 13.66 22.58 14.81
C LYS A 462 12.38 22.34 13.99
N SER A 463 11.61 21.36 14.41
CA SER A 463 10.30 21.13 13.83
C SER A 463 9.39 22.25 14.31
N VAL A 464 8.79 22.85 13.35
CA VAL A 464 7.73 23.79 13.58
C VAL A 464 6.49 22.96 13.90
N ASP A 465 6.23 22.70 15.19
CA ASP A 465 4.91 22.28 15.68
C ASP A 465 3.86 23.40 15.43
N LEU A 466 4.11 24.27 14.43
CA LEU A 466 3.38 25.49 14.11
C LEU A 466 2.07 25.20 13.38
N PHE A 467 1.95 24.05 12.70
CA PHE A 467 0.76 23.83 11.89
C PHE A 467 -0.44 23.30 12.69
N ASP A 468 -0.24 22.80 13.92
CA ASP A 468 -1.34 22.45 14.81
C ASP A 468 -1.82 23.64 15.65
N LYS A 469 -0.99 24.66 15.90
CA LYS A 469 -1.39 25.87 16.64
C LYS A 469 -2.34 26.77 15.86
N ASP A 470 -2.19 26.83 14.53
CA ASP A 470 -3.10 27.62 13.69
C ASP A 470 -4.52 27.01 13.56
N ALA A 471 -4.72 25.75 13.92
CA ALA A 471 -6.02 25.10 13.97
C ALA A 471 -6.78 25.41 15.28
N ASP A 472 -6.07 25.64 16.38
CA ASP A 472 -6.65 25.98 17.68
C ASP A 472 -6.89 27.48 17.84
N GLU A 473 -6.29 28.35 17.00
CA GLU A 473 -6.45 29.80 17.02
C GLU A 473 -7.52 30.35 16.06
N GLN A 474 -8.31 29.51 15.38
CA GLN A 474 -9.50 30.03 14.73
C GLN A 474 -10.54 30.36 15.82
N PRO A 475 -10.80 31.67 16.10
CA PRO A 475 -11.79 32.03 17.09
C PRO A 475 -13.14 31.51 16.61
N ALA A 476 -13.90 30.93 17.53
CA ALA A 476 -15.29 30.57 17.34
C ALA A 476 -16.14 31.87 17.13
N THR A 477 -16.02 32.48 15.97
CA THR A 477 -16.82 33.60 15.53
C THR A 477 -17.87 33.13 14.54
N SER A 478 -18.94 32.62 15.05
CA SER A 478 -20.33 32.86 14.59
C SER A 478 -21.31 32.10 15.50
N GLY A 479 -21.51 32.60 16.71
CA GLY A 479 -22.77 32.36 17.38
C GLY A 479 -23.89 33.05 16.57
N PRO A 480 -25.08 32.44 16.45
CA PRO A 480 -26.19 33.10 15.79
C PRO A 480 -26.56 34.35 16.58
N LEU A 481 -26.58 35.49 15.89
CA LEU A 481 -27.26 36.71 16.38
C LEU A 481 -28.73 36.36 16.60
N LEU A 482 -29.10 36.13 17.85
CA LEU A 482 -30.50 36.20 18.26
C LEU A 482 -30.94 37.66 18.13
N ASP A 483 -31.83 37.89 17.20
CA ASP A 483 -32.55 39.15 17.00
C ASP A 483 -33.61 39.30 18.11
N ASP A 484 -33.24 40.04 19.18
CA ASP A 484 -34.17 40.53 20.18
C ASP A 484 -34.79 41.81 19.68
N SER A 485 -35.87 41.71 18.92
CA SER A 485 -36.75 42.82 18.69
C SER A 485 -38.17 42.34 18.37
N ILE A 486 -38.96 42.06 19.43
CA ILE A 486 -40.41 42.22 19.46
C ILE A 486 -40.80 42.36 20.95
N GLU A 487 -40.98 43.61 21.41
CA GLU A 487 -42.04 44.02 22.37
C GLU A 487 -42.11 45.54 22.39
N SER A 488 -43.10 46.04 21.74
CA SER A 488 -43.98 47.14 22.20
C SER A 488 -45.12 47.42 21.20
#